data_bdc7aa84f9a6884868fd99ad2371849e
#
_entry.id   bdc7aa84f9a6884868fd99ad2371849e
#
_cell.length_a   1.000
_cell.length_b   1.000
_cell.length_c   1.000
_cell.angle_alpha   90.00
_cell.angle_beta   90.00
_cell.angle_gamma   90.00
#
_symmetry.space_group_name_H-M   'P 1'
#
loop_
_entity.id
_entity.type
_entity.pdbx_description
1 polymer ?
#
loop_
_entity_poly.entity_id
_entity_poly.type
_entity_poly.pdbx_seq_one_letter_code
_entity_poly.pdbx_strand_id
1 'polypeptide(L)'
;MQDSVSQTIADQLRETARTLTVMSENAGLHADLARVTSACVTALRNGGKLLFAGNGGSAADSQHLAAEIVSRFSFDRPGLPAFALTTDSSV
;
A
#
# COMPACT_ATOMS: atom_id res chain seq x y z
N MET A 1 -22.47 -28.39 5.54
CA MET A 1 -22.16 -27.01 6.03
C MET A 1 -20.65 -26.74 6.00
N GLN A 2 -19.84 -27.59 6.59
CA GLN A 2 -18.39 -27.39 6.63
C GLN A 2 -17.77 -27.39 5.21
N ASP A 3 -18.29 -28.23 4.31
CA ASP A 3 -17.81 -28.26 2.92
C ASP A 3 -18.14 -26.96 2.19
N SER A 4 -19.31 -26.35 2.44
CA SER A 4 -19.66 -25.09 1.79
C SER A 4 -18.86 -23.91 2.34
N VAL A 5 -18.50 -23.91 3.62
CA VAL A 5 -17.59 -22.93 4.18
C VAL A 5 -16.21 -23.07 3.59
N SER A 6 -15.71 -24.30 3.53
CA SER A 6 -14.41 -24.61 2.93
C SER A 6 -14.38 -24.20 1.46
N GLN A 7 -15.44 -24.46 0.70
CA GLN A 7 -15.54 -24.07 -0.70
C GLN A 7 -15.55 -22.55 -0.85
N THR A 8 -16.27 -21.85 0.01
CA THR A 8 -16.29 -20.39 -0.01
C THR A 8 -14.89 -19.80 0.22
N ILE A 9 -14.16 -20.37 1.18
CA ILE A 9 -12.78 -19.94 1.46
C ILE A 9 -11.89 -20.17 0.23
N ALA A 10 -11.99 -21.35 -0.38
CA ALA A 10 -11.20 -21.67 -1.58
C ALA A 10 -11.53 -20.72 -2.74
N ASP A 11 -12.81 -20.41 -2.94
CA ASP A 11 -13.25 -19.51 -4.00
C ASP A 11 -12.72 -18.09 -3.79
N GLN A 12 -12.74 -17.61 -2.55
CA GLN A 12 -12.22 -16.30 -2.20
C GLN A 12 -10.71 -16.20 -2.44
N LEU A 13 -9.98 -17.23 -2.06
CA LEU A 13 -8.54 -17.28 -2.28
C LEU A 13 -8.21 -17.32 -3.77
N ARG A 14 -8.96 -18.08 -4.57
CA ARG A 14 -8.77 -18.13 -6.03
C ARG A 14 -9.06 -16.78 -6.68
N GLU A 15 -10.10 -16.11 -6.21
CA GLU A 15 -10.44 -14.77 -6.72
C GLU A 15 -9.32 -13.78 -6.46
N THR A 16 -8.76 -13.80 -5.26
CA THR A 16 -7.61 -12.94 -4.88
C THR A 16 -6.39 -13.29 -5.74
N ALA A 17 -6.09 -14.58 -5.91
CA ALA A 17 -4.97 -15.03 -6.73
C ALA A 17 -5.13 -14.58 -8.19
N ARG A 18 -6.35 -14.68 -8.73
CA ARG A 18 -6.64 -14.24 -10.10
C ARG A 18 -6.44 -12.74 -10.24
N THR A 19 -6.91 -11.95 -9.28
CA THR A 19 -6.73 -10.50 -9.29
C THR A 19 -5.25 -10.13 -9.32
N LEU A 20 -4.44 -10.77 -8.47
CA LEU A 20 -3.00 -10.53 -8.44
C LEU A 20 -2.33 -10.94 -9.76
N THR A 21 -2.75 -12.04 -10.36
CA THR A 21 -2.24 -12.49 -11.66
C THR A 21 -2.54 -11.44 -12.74
N VAL A 22 -3.78 -10.97 -12.81
CA VAL A 22 -4.17 -9.92 -13.78
C VAL A 22 -3.35 -8.66 -13.58
N MET A 23 -3.16 -8.23 -12.33
CA MET A 23 -2.34 -7.06 -12.03
C MET A 23 -0.88 -7.27 -12.44
N SER A 24 -0.35 -8.46 -12.24
CA SER A 24 1.05 -8.77 -12.59
C SER A 24 1.30 -8.71 -14.11
N GLU A 25 0.26 -8.83 -14.90
CA GLU A 25 0.34 -8.80 -16.36
C GLU A 25 -0.09 -7.46 -16.96
N ASN A 26 -0.49 -6.50 -16.13
CA ASN A 26 -1.01 -5.22 -16.57
C ASN A 26 0.11 -4.18 -16.68
N ALA A 27 0.65 -4.03 -17.88
CA ALA A 27 1.76 -3.10 -18.14
C ALA A 27 1.36 -1.64 -17.88
N GLY A 28 0.10 -1.28 -18.15
CA GLY A 28 -0.40 0.07 -17.87
C GLY A 28 -0.37 0.39 -16.39
N LEU A 29 -0.81 -0.55 -15.56
CA LEU A 29 -0.74 -0.43 -14.10
C LEU A 29 0.70 -0.27 -13.62
N HIS A 30 1.61 -1.10 -14.14
CA HIS A 30 3.03 -1.02 -13.77
C HIS A 30 3.63 0.34 -14.12
N ALA A 31 3.30 0.87 -15.30
CA ALA A 31 3.78 2.19 -15.73
C ALA A 31 3.26 3.30 -14.81
N ASP A 32 1.99 3.22 -14.41
CA ASP A 32 1.41 4.19 -13.49
C ASP A 32 2.09 4.15 -12.13
N LEU A 33 2.30 2.96 -11.59
CA LEU A 33 2.99 2.77 -10.31
C LEU A 33 4.44 3.25 -10.39
N ALA A 34 5.12 3.02 -11.52
CA ALA A 34 6.48 3.53 -11.72
C ALA A 34 6.51 5.06 -11.71
N ARG A 35 5.52 5.71 -12.34
CA ARG A 35 5.43 7.18 -12.31
C ARG A 35 5.21 7.71 -10.91
N VAL A 36 4.31 7.09 -10.14
CA VAL A 36 4.08 7.47 -8.74
C VAL A 36 5.34 7.29 -7.92
N THR A 37 6.01 6.16 -8.06
CA THR A 37 7.26 5.87 -7.36
C THR A 37 8.33 6.92 -7.67
N SER A 38 8.51 7.23 -8.95
CA SER A 38 9.48 8.24 -9.38
C SER A 38 9.18 9.63 -8.80
N ALA A 39 7.90 10.01 -8.79
CA ALA A 39 7.49 11.28 -8.20
C ALA A 39 7.81 11.34 -6.70
N CYS A 40 7.54 10.25 -5.97
CA CYS A 40 7.87 10.15 -4.54
C CYS A 40 9.37 10.25 -4.30
N VAL A 41 10.17 9.51 -5.05
CA VAL A 41 11.62 9.54 -4.93
C VAL A 41 12.17 10.94 -5.20
N THR A 42 11.69 11.58 -6.28
CA THR A 42 12.10 12.94 -6.62
C THR A 42 11.76 13.93 -5.50
N ALA A 43 10.55 13.84 -4.95
CA ALA A 43 10.13 14.72 -3.84
C ALA A 43 11.05 14.57 -2.64
N LEU A 44 11.35 13.33 -2.24
CA LEU A 44 12.21 13.05 -1.09
C LEU A 44 13.64 13.53 -1.34
N ARG A 45 14.17 13.33 -2.54
CA ARG A 45 15.54 13.77 -2.90
C ARG A 45 15.68 15.29 -2.91
N ASN A 46 14.58 15.99 -3.18
CA ASN A 46 14.56 17.46 -3.21
C ASN A 46 14.20 18.09 -1.87
N GLY A 47 14.24 17.31 -0.78
CA GLY A 47 13.94 17.83 0.55
C GLY A 47 12.44 17.93 0.86
N GLY A 48 11.61 17.35 0.03
CA GLY A 48 10.17 17.29 0.26
C GLY A 48 9.78 16.17 1.20
N LYS A 49 8.49 15.91 1.28
CA LYS A 49 7.92 14.88 2.15
C LYS A 49 6.78 14.17 1.45
N LEU A 50 6.40 13.01 1.98
CA LEU A 50 5.24 12.25 1.51
C LEU A 50 4.08 12.45 2.48
N LEU A 51 2.91 12.69 1.93
CA LEU A 51 1.68 12.82 2.71
C LEU A 51 0.70 11.75 2.23
N PHE A 52 0.22 10.94 3.16
CA PHE A 52 -0.76 9.90 2.90
C PHE A 52 -2.09 10.29 3.53
N ALA A 53 -3.18 10.08 2.81
CA ALA A 53 -4.51 10.43 3.30
C ALA A 53 -5.50 9.32 2.98
N GLY A 54 -6.49 9.13 3.84
CA GLY A 54 -7.54 8.14 3.63
C GLY A 54 -8.56 8.16 4.75
N ASN A 55 -9.68 7.49 4.53
CA ASN A 55 -10.79 7.38 5.48
C ASN A 55 -11.01 5.92 5.85
N GLY A 56 -11.49 5.64 7.07
CA GLY A 56 -11.79 4.29 7.51
C GLY A 56 -10.58 3.37 7.37
N GLY A 57 -10.72 2.26 6.64
CA GLY A 57 -9.62 1.33 6.37
C GLY A 57 -8.45 2.00 5.66
N SER A 58 -8.73 2.94 4.74
CA SER A 58 -7.68 3.70 4.05
C SER A 58 -6.91 4.63 5.00
N ALA A 59 -7.53 5.08 6.10
CA ALA A 59 -6.82 5.84 7.12
C ALA A 59 -5.75 4.99 7.80
N ALA A 60 -6.08 3.74 8.14
CA ALA A 60 -5.13 2.79 8.72
C ALA A 60 -4.00 2.48 7.74
N ASP A 61 -4.31 2.27 6.46
CA ASP A 61 -3.30 2.05 5.41
C ASP A 61 -2.37 3.25 5.29
N SER A 62 -2.90 4.47 5.34
CA SER A 62 -2.11 5.70 5.27
C SER A 62 -1.12 5.80 6.43
N GLN A 63 -1.57 5.48 7.64
CA GLN A 63 -0.72 5.47 8.83
C GLN A 63 0.37 4.40 8.72
N HIS A 64 0.02 3.21 8.23
CA HIS A 64 0.98 2.13 8.06
C HIS A 64 2.06 2.49 7.03
N LEU A 65 1.66 3.03 5.88
CA LEU A 65 2.60 3.44 4.84
C LEU A 65 3.54 4.54 5.32
N ALA A 66 3.01 5.54 6.02
CA ALA A 66 3.84 6.60 6.58
C ALA A 66 4.85 6.04 7.58
N ALA A 67 4.43 5.11 8.44
CA ALA A 67 5.30 4.46 9.43
C ALA A 67 6.43 3.68 8.74
N GLU A 68 6.13 2.95 7.66
CA GLU A 68 7.16 2.20 6.93
C GLU A 68 8.22 3.11 6.33
N ILE A 69 7.84 4.26 5.79
CA ILE A 69 8.78 5.23 5.22
C ILE A 69 9.67 5.83 6.32
N VAL A 70 9.07 6.21 7.46
CA VAL A 70 9.81 6.79 8.59
C VAL A 70 10.72 5.74 9.23
N SER A 71 10.27 4.47 9.33
CA SER A 71 10.95 3.39 10.05
C SER A 71 11.99 2.63 9.24
N ARG A 72 12.31 3.07 8.02
CA ARG A 72 13.36 2.43 7.22
C ARG A 72 13.02 0.99 6.83
N PHE A 73 11.84 0.83 6.25
CA PHE A 73 11.36 -0.47 5.76
C PHE A 73 12.37 -1.15 4.82
N SER A 74 12.53 -2.44 4.96
CA SER A 74 13.35 -3.38 4.16
C SER A 74 14.87 -3.31 4.38
N PHE A 75 15.46 -2.17 4.68
CA PHE A 75 16.90 -2.06 4.91
C PHE A 75 17.20 -0.87 5.80
N ASP A 76 18.39 -0.90 6.41
CA ASP A 76 18.82 0.17 7.29
C ASP A 76 19.20 1.40 6.49
N ARG A 77 18.52 2.49 6.75
CA ARG A 77 18.73 3.80 6.11
C ARG A 77 18.22 4.91 7.02
N PRO A 78 18.59 6.17 6.78
CA PRO A 78 17.97 7.28 7.51
C PRO A 78 16.47 7.31 7.27
N GLY A 79 15.71 7.67 8.30
CA GLY A 79 14.27 7.86 8.19
C GLY A 79 13.95 8.95 7.18
N LEU A 80 12.87 8.79 6.43
CA LEU A 80 12.42 9.74 5.42
C LEU A 80 11.13 10.42 5.88
N PRO A 81 10.92 11.72 5.52
CA PRO A 81 9.74 12.44 5.99
C PRO A 81 8.46 11.95 5.31
N ALA A 82 7.57 11.38 6.11
CA ALA A 82 6.26 10.92 5.67
C ALA A 82 5.24 11.14 6.80
N PHE A 83 4.04 11.56 6.43
CA PHE A 83 2.97 11.87 7.37
C PHE A 83 1.65 11.30 6.86
N ALA A 84 0.81 10.84 7.78
CA ALA A 84 -0.55 10.44 7.47
C ALA A 84 -1.51 11.57 7.86
N LEU A 85 -2.32 12.02 6.92
CA LEU A 85 -3.34 13.05 7.14
C LEU A 85 -4.66 12.37 7.46
N THR A 86 -4.74 11.82 8.66
CA THR A 86 -5.91 11.05 9.09
C THR A 86 -6.25 11.37 10.54
N THR A 87 -7.49 11.04 10.94
CA THR A 87 -7.84 10.96 12.35
C THR A 87 -7.39 9.61 12.90
N ASP A 88 -7.56 9.39 14.20
CA ASP A 88 -7.24 8.11 14.83
C ASP A 88 -8.13 7.00 14.25
N SER A 89 -7.55 6.03 13.59
CA SER A 89 -8.26 4.92 12.96
C SER A 89 -8.65 3.81 13.93
N SER A 90 -8.19 3.88 15.17
CA SER A 90 -8.51 2.88 16.19
C SER A 90 -9.87 3.12 16.85
N VAL A 91 -10.49 4.25 16.60
CA VAL A 91 -11.79 4.63 17.18
C VAL A 91 -12.98 4.11 16.36
#